data_fdef48b2662a8fa83ea21a9565fd22fa
#
_entry.id   fdef48b2662a8fa83ea21a9565fd22fa
#
_cell.length_a   1.000
_cell.length_b   1.000
_cell.length_c   1.000
_cell.angle_alpha   90.00
_cell.angle_beta   90.00
_cell.angle_gamma   90.00
#
_symmetry.space_group_name_H-M   'P 1'
#
loop_
_entity.id
_entity.type
_entity.pdbx_description
1 polymer ?
#
loop_
_entity_poly.entity_id
_entity_poly.type
_entity_poly.pdbx_seq_one_letter_code
_entity_poly.pdbx_strand_id
1 'polypeptide(L)'
;MRLPYSISMRKPTDSPSEIPVMPVDGMPNEGKAASKPPQTLASLAFGFAAALILIPIFGTGVAHAARVYKERIVPNWSDDGSHMWYRNDLAKGVKEYVLVDLQKGTREPAFDQKKLAVALSESGIKGVQGDRLPIDRVQFDLSENKAFFRAKGKAFVWDRKTHQLKEAKPPASEATTEEKLKEEEKLKLYRPSRKLSPDGKWKLFVRDHNLFFEPTGDGDEIQLSKDGKKGHEYKEAFWAPDSKHLISFRVKPGEISEVHLVESSPKGGGPAKLHTRKYPLPGDPFTTYELNWFNLSTKQQVKPEVGLIDFRWPRLRWSPDGRKFHYLKIDRGHQRLRVIEFDTSTGKHRNIIDEVAKTFVWTEHPKDLGVPLVNWMNKSEEIIYLSEKDGWRHLYLIDVPTGKITNPITKGKFVVRYVDRIDEDKRQVWFRASGRNPNQDPYLMHYYRVNFDGSGLTTLTQGNGWHKIVY
;
A
#
# COMPACT_ATOMS: atom_id res chain seq x y z
N MET A 1 -20.08 -59.61 2.48
CA MET A 1 -18.69 -60.07 2.52
C MET A 1 -17.89 -59.13 3.37
N ARG A 2 -17.52 -59.56 4.55
CA ARG A 2 -16.76 -58.77 5.57
C ARG A 2 -15.27 -59.01 5.33
N LEU A 3 -14.44 -57.99 5.50
CA LEU A 3 -13.11 -58.12 6.08
C LEU A 3 -12.74 -56.80 6.81
N PRO A 4 -12.19 -56.94 8.02
CA PRO A 4 -11.88 -55.79 8.89
C PRO A 4 -10.39 -55.44 8.84
N TYR A 5 -10.05 -54.16 9.04
CA TYR A 5 -8.73 -53.80 9.55
C TYR A 5 -8.89 -52.94 10.77
N SER A 6 -8.59 -53.55 11.91
CA SER A 6 -8.32 -52.90 13.18
C SER A 6 -6.90 -52.33 13.16
N ILE A 7 -6.71 -51.07 13.44
CA ILE A 7 -5.40 -50.47 13.76
C ILE A 7 -5.42 -50.04 15.22
N SER A 8 -4.60 -50.75 15.97
CA SER A 8 -4.28 -50.59 17.37
C SER A 8 -3.68 -49.20 17.64
N MET A 9 -4.27 -48.49 18.64
CA MET A 9 -3.64 -47.33 19.25
C MET A 9 -2.47 -47.75 20.12
N ARG A 10 -1.27 -47.29 19.87
CA ARG A 10 -0.18 -47.22 20.84
C ARG A 10 -0.13 -45.81 21.45
N LYS A 11 -0.12 -45.79 22.77
CA LYS A 11 0.17 -44.59 23.58
C LYS A 11 1.63 -44.21 23.39
N PRO A 12 1.98 -42.91 23.35
CA PRO A 12 3.38 -42.49 23.47
C PRO A 12 3.75 -42.39 24.96
N THR A 13 4.78 -43.13 25.31
CA THR A 13 5.56 -42.92 26.53
C THR A 13 6.87 -42.22 26.15
N ASP A 14 7.14 -41.17 26.90
CA ASP A 14 8.43 -40.68 27.43
C ASP A 14 9.53 -40.12 26.54
N SER A 15 9.88 -38.90 26.92
CA SER A 15 11.18 -38.24 27.05
C SER A 15 11.90 -37.70 25.80
N PRO A 16 12.40 -36.47 25.89
CA PRO A 16 13.13 -35.82 24.79
C PRO A 16 14.56 -36.35 24.72
N SER A 17 14.90 -36.97 23.61
CA SER A 17 16.27 -37.31 23.26
C SER A 17 17.00 -36.08 22.75
N GLU A 18 18.14 -35.83 23.35
CA GLU A 18 19.13 -34.81 23.04
C GLU A 18 19.55 -34.84 21.57
N ILE A 19 19.62 -33.66 20.97
CA ILE A 19 20.22 -33.46 19.65
C ILE A 19 21.74 -33.48 19.84
N PRO A 20 22.51 -34.33 19.16
CA PRO A 20 23.95 -34.33 19.25
C PRO A 20 24.55 -33.07 18.60
N VAL A 21 25.31 -32.32 19.40
CA VAL A 21 26.18 -31.25 18.93
C VAL A 21 27.40 -31.92 18.29
N MET A 22 27.63 -31.66 17.00
CA MET A 22 28.87 -32.05 16.34
C MET A 22 30.01 -31.11 16.79
N PRO A 23 31.20 -31.65 17.08
CA PRO A 23 32.37 -30.85 17.41
C PRO A 23 32.96 -30.20 16.14
N VAL A 24 33.26 -28.92 16.25
CA VAL A 24 34.07 -28.19 15.25
C VAL A 24 35.53 -28.40 15.65
N ASP A 25 36.20 -29.31 14.98
CA ASP A 25 37.63 -29.46 15.08
C ASP A 25 38.35 -28.69 13.95
N GLY A 26 39.38 -27.94 14.36
CA GLY A 26 40.57 -27.75 13.59
C GLY A 26 40.77 -26.44 12.83
N MET A 27 41.16 -25.38 13.50
CA MET A 27 42.09 -24.39 12.91
C MET A 27 43.39 -24.33 13.75
N PRO A 28 44.54 -24.40 13.13
CA PRO A 28 45.80 -24.41 13.85
C PRO A 28 46.21 -22.99 14.30
N ASN A 29 46.64 -22.94 15.53
CA ASN A 29 47.19 -21.82 16.22
C ASN A 29 48.72 -21.76 15.93
N GLU A 30 49.22 -20.77 15.26
CA GLU A 30 50.65 -20.46 15.27
C GLU A 30 50.86 -19.03 15.75
N GLY A 31 51.36 -18.96 16.95
CA GLY A 31 51.89 -17.77 17.54
C GLY A 31 53.41 -17.76 17.49
N LYS A 32 53.93 -16.59 17.67
CA LYS A 32 55.19 -16.06 18.22
C LYS A 32 55.81 -15.02 17.29
N ALA A 33 55.76 -13.80 17.66
CA ALA A 33 56.62 -13.03 18.56
C ALA A 33 57.98 -12.63 17.95
N ALA A 34 58.16 -11.30 17.98
CA ALA A 34 59.42 -10.53 18.18
C ALA A 34 60.27 -10.30 16.93
N SER A 35 60.58 -9.08 16.53
CA SER A 35 61.54 -8.18 17.19
C SER A 35 61.74 -6.90 16.35
N LYS A 36 61.92 -5.79 17.04
CA LYS A 36 62.40 -4.48 16.53
C LYS A 36 63.95 -4.49 16.50
N PRO A 37 64.63 -3.42 16.11
CA PRO A 37 65.13 -2.93 14.82
C PRO A 37 66.72 -2.93 14.85
N PRO A 38 67.43 -2.22 14.01
CA PRO A 38 67.83 -0.86 14.35
C PRO A 38 67.97 0.14 13.18
N GLN A 39 67.95 1.40 13.53
CA GLN A 39 68.26 2.56 12.71
C GLN A 39 69.77 2.56 12.35
N THR A 40 70.11 2.97 11.14
CA THR A 40 71.37 3.69 10.85
C THR A 40 71.10 4.73 9.72
N LEU A 41 71.48 5.92 10.06
CA LEU A 41 71.68 7.08 9.16
C LEU A 41 72.78 6.80 8.14
N ALA A 42 72.51 7.16 6.91
CA ALA A 42 73.55 7.59 5.99
C ALA A 42 72.96 8.58 4.98
N SER A 43 73.34 9.80 5.14
CA SER A 43 73.22 10.89 4.19
C SER A 43 74.07 10.69 2.95
N LEU A 44 73.56 10.81 1.77
CA LEU A 44 74.34 11.15 0.56
C LEU A 44 73.50 11.95 -0.37
N ALA A 45 73.92 13.20 -0.52
CA ALA A 45 73.39 14.11 -1.54
C ALA A 45 74.00 13.72 -2.91
N PHE A 46 73.15 13.71 -3.92
CA PHE A 46 73.58 13.97 -5.32
C PHE A 46 72.42 14.35 -6.24
N GLY A 47 72.52 15.51 -6.88
CA GLY A 47 72.31 15.72 -8.30
C GLY A 47 70.87 15.94 -8.78
N PHE A 48 70.56 17.21 -9.02
CA PHE A 48 69.45 17.66 -9.89
C PHE A 48 69.57 17.05 -11.29
N ALA A 49 68.54 16.30 -11.70
CA ALA A 49 68.19 16.15 -13.09
C ALA A 49 66.65 16.24 -13.22
N ALA A 50 66.18 17.37 -13.72
CA ALA A 50 64.77 17.58 -14.01
C ALA A 50 64.36 16.72 -15.21
N ALA A 51 63.75 15.59 -14.96
CA ALA A 51 62.96 14.86 -15.97
C ALA A 51 61.49 15.30 -15.86
N LEU A 52 61.05 16.12 -16.80
CA LEU A 52 59.65 16.42 -17.03
C LEU A 52 58.93 15.11 -17.44
N ILE A 53 58.36 14.42 -16.49
CA ILE A 53 57.40 13.34 -16.75
C ILE A 53 56.07 14.02 -17.10
N LEU A 54 55.72 14.08 -18.37
CA LEU A 54 54.38 14.33 -18.83
C LEU A 54 53.48 13.19 -18.31
N ILE A 55 52.80 13.43 -17.19
CA ILE A 55 51.68 12.61 -16.78
C ILE A 55 50.55 12.91 -17.71
N PRO A 56 50.05 11.95 -18.51
CA PRO A 56 48.83 12.17 -19.23
C PRO A 56 47.70 12.36 -18.19
N ILE A 57 47.15 13.54 -18.13
CA ILE A 57 45.91 13.79 -17.42
C ILE A 57 44.87 12.94 -18.13
N PHE A 58 44.69 11.69 -17.64
CA PHE A 58 43.47 10.98 -17.94
C PHE A 58 42.33 11.80 -17.28
N GLY A 59 41.70 12.59 -18.13
CA GLY A 59 40.42 13.20 -17.75
C GLY A 59 39.54 12.10 -17.19
N THR A 60 39.21 12.20 -15.91
CA THR A 60 38.13 11.44 -15.31
C THR A 60 36.87 11.85 -16.05
N GLY A 61 36.64 11.21 -17.20
CA GLY A 61 35.36 11.29 -17.86
C GLY A 61 34.33 10.80 -16.84
N VAL A 62 33.59 11.74 -16.27
CA VAL A 62 32.38 11.41 -15.52
C VAL A 62 31.55 10.58 -16.49
N ALA A 63 31.49 9.26 -16.25
CA ALA A 63 30.63 8.39 -17.00
C ALA A 63 29.19 8.91 -16.79
N HIS A 64 28.71 9.69 -17.74
CA HIS A 64 27.31 10.06 -17.79
C HIS A 64 26.57 8.74 -17.95
N ALA A 65 25.85 8.33 -16.90
CA ALA A 65 24.93 7.20 -16.98
C ALA A 65 24.12 7.35 -18.27
N ALA A 66 24.17 6.33 -19.13
CA ALA A 66 23.43 6.33 -20.38
C ALA A 66 21.96 6.58 -20.07
N ARG A 67 21.44 7.72 -20.54
CA ARG A 67 20.07 8.10 -20.27
C ARG A 67 19.17 7.21 -21.14
N VAL A 68 18.31 6.41 -20.50
CA VAL A 68 17.32 5.60 -21.20
C VAL A 68 16.18 6.53 -21.63
N TYR A 69 15.81 6.47 -22.91
CA TYR A 69 14.70 7.24 -23.47
C TYR A 69 13.51 6.32 -23.74
N LYS A 70 12.29 6.85 -23.67
CA LYS A 70 11.03 6.09 -23.80
C LYS A 70 10.87 4.97 -22.75
N GLU A 71 11.51 5.10 -21.60
CA GLU A 71 11.46 4.11 -20.53
C GLU A 71 10.09 4.04 -19.84
N ARG A 72 9.34 5.14 -19.89
CA ARG A 72 8.06 5.26 -19.22
C ARG A 72 7.03 5.98 -20.08
N ILE A 73 5.89 5.34 -20.27
CA ILE A 73 4.68 5.94 -20.82
C ILE A 73 3.80 6.41 -19.67
N VAL A 74 3.41 7.69 -19.66
CA VAL A 74 2.39 8.23 -18.76
C VAL A 74 1.15 8.50 -19.62
N PRO A 75 0.16 7.59 -19.61
CA PRO A 75 -1.03 7.74 -20.42
C PRO A 75 -1.95 8.81 -19.84
N ASN A 76 -2.52 9.63 -20.73
CA ASN A 76 -3.63 10.52 -20.42
C ASN A 76 -4.84 10.02 -21.21
N TRP A 77 -5.87 9.61 -20.50
CA TRP A 77 -7.06 8.98 -21.06
C TRP A 77 -8.11 10.02 -21.46
N SER A 78 -8.85 9.75 -22.53
CA SER A 78 -10.13 10.43 -22.79
C SER A 78 -11.19 9.98 -21.76
N ASP A 79 -12.17 10.84 -21.49
CA ASP A 79 -13.22 10.56 -20.49
C ASP A 79 -14.03 9.30 -20.80
N ASP A 80 -14.22 9.00 -22.09
CA ASP A 80 -14.92 7.81 -22.58
C ASP A 80 -14.04 6.55 -22.65
N GLY A 81 -12.72 6.69 -22.34
CA GLY A 81 -11.75 5.61 -22.40
C GLY A 81 -11.48 5.05 -23.79
N SER A 82 -11.94 5.71 -24.86
CA SER A 82 -11.73 5.27 -26.26
C SER A 82 -10.36 5.60 -26.80
N HIS A 83 -9.72 6.62 -26.25
CA HIS A 83 -8.41 7.11 -26.68
C HIS A 83 -7.50 7.36 -25.48
N MET A 84 -6.20 7.36 -25.74
CA MET A 84 -5.21 7.89 -24.82
C MET A 84 -4.12 8.63 -25.58
N TRP A 85 -3.48 9.59 -24.93
CA TRP A 85 -2.26 10.20 -25.45
C TRP A 85 -1.14 10.14 -24.41
N TYR A 86 0.09 10.19 -24.92
CA TYR A 86 1.27 10.25 -24.07
C TYR A 86 2.40 11.02 -24.74
N ARG A 87 3.38 11.46 -23.94
CA ARG A 87 4.59 12.14 -24.40
C ARG A 87 5.80 11.25 -24.20
N ASN A 88 6.59 11.09 -25.21
CA ASN A 88 7.95 10.56 -25.12
C ASN A 88 8.95 11.71 -24.99
N ASP A 89 9.80 11.65 -23.99
CA ASP A 89 10.97 12.51 -23.87
C ASP A 89 12.17 11.78 -24.47
N LEU A 90 12.79 12.41 -25.48
CA LEU A 90 13.88 11.86 -26.27
C LEU A 90 15.20 12.60 -25.98
N ALA A 91 16.28 12.17 -26.66
CA ALA A 91 17.59 12.81 -26.53
C ALA A 91 17.53 14.32 -26.84
N LYS A 92 18.39 15.08 -26.17
CA LYS A 92 18.54 16.54 -26.38
C LYS A 92 17.28 17.36 -26.15
N GLY A 93 16.32 16.84 -25.30
CA GLY A 93 15.07 17.53 -24.94
C GLY A 93 13.99 17.50 -26.03
N VAL A 94 14.13 16.64 -27.02
CA VAL A 94 13.12 16.39 -28.06
C VAL A 94 11.91 15.74 -27.42
N LYS A 95 10.71 16.13 -27.81
CA LYS A 95 9.42 15.63 -27.32
C LYS A 95 8.59 15.10 -28.47
N GLU A 96 8.00 13.94 -28.29
CA GLU A 96 7.10 13.31 -29.24
C GLU A 96 5.74 13.09 -28.53
N TYR A 97 4.67 13.62 -29.12
CA TYR A 97 3.31 13.46 -28.62
C TYR A 97 2.57 12.44 -29.48
N VAL A 98 2.05 11.40 -28.84
CA VAL A 98 1.41 10.25 -29.50
C VAL A 98 -0.03 10.14 -29.05
N LEU A 99 -0.96 10.03 -29.99
CA LEU A 99 -2.35 9.71 -29.76
C LEU A 99 -2.60 8.25 -30.15
N VAL A 100 -3.34 7.53 -29.31
CA VAL A 100 -3.72 6.12 -29.51
C VAL A 100 -5.22 6.02 -29.58
N ASP A 101 -5.74 5.49 -30.66
CA ASP A 101 -7.14 5.07 -30.79
C ASP A 101 -7.24 3.60 -30.40
N LEU A 102 -7.92 3.33 -29.28
CA LEU A 102 -8.00 1.99 -28.69
C LEU A 102 -9.02 1.10 -29.42
N GLN A 103 -9.99 1.71 -30.08
CA GLN A 103 -10.98 0.95 -30.85
C GLN A 103 -10.38 0.43 -32.15
N LYS A 104 -9.57 1.27 -32.82
CA LYS A 104 -8.88 0.88 -34.06
C LYS A 104 -7.52 0.22 -33.81
N GLY A 105 -6.97 0.32 -32.60
CA GLY A 105 -5.62 -0.17 -32.29
C GLY A 105 -4.50 0.60 -33.02
N THR A 106 -4.73 1.86 -33.36
CA THR A 106 -3.76 2.69 -34.13
C THR A 106 -3.05 3.71 -33.25
N ARG A 107 -1.83 4.09 -33.67
CA ARG A 107 -1.04 5.16 -33.06
C ARG A 107 -0.67 6.17 -34.13
N GLU A 108 -0.86 7.45 -33.83
CA GLU A 108 -0.50 8.56 -34.71
C GLU A 108 0.12 9.72 -33.93
N PRO A 109 0.82 10.66 -34.56
CA PRO A 109 1.19 11.91 -33.91
C PRO A 109 -0.05 12.62 -33.40
N ALA A 110 -0.03 13.03 -32.12
CA ALA A 110 -1.18 13.69 -31.51
C ALA A 110 -1.58 14.99 -32.24
N PHE A 111 -0.61 15.67 -32.86
CA PHE A 111 -0.78 16.83 -33.73
C PHE A 111 0.49 17.08 -34.56
N ASP A 112 0.37 17.88 -35.63
CA ASP A 112 1.52 18.34 -36.40
C ASP A 112 2.36 19.33 -35.59
N GLN A 113 3.41 18.83 -34.93
CA GLN A 113 4.27 19.62 -34.04
C GLN A 113 5.00 20.77 -34.80
N LYS A 114 5.31 20.60 -36.08
CA LYS A 114 5.99 21.63 -36.87
C LYS A 114 5.06 22.81 -37.17
N LYS A 115 3.83 22.51 -37.61
CA LYS A 115 2.83 23.55 -37.88
C LYS A 115 2.40 24.25 -36.56
N LEU A 116 2.28 23.50 -35.49
CA LEU A 116 1.98 24.08 -34.18
C LEU A 116 3.10 25.01 -33.70
N ALA A 117 4.34 24.67 -33.94
CA ALA A 117 5.49 25.54 -33.62
C ALA A 117 5.47 26.87 -34.36
N VAL A 118 5.11 26.84 -35.64
CA VAL A 118 4.95 28.07 -36.46
C VAL A 118 3.83 28.93 -35.89
N ALA A 119 2.65 28.36 -35.66
CA ALA A 119 1.50 29.08 -35.12
C ALA A 119 1.76 29.68 -33.74
N LEU A 120 2.47 28.96 -32.85
CA LEU A 120 2.88 29.49 -31.55
C LEU A 120 3.86 30.66 -31.68
N SER A 121 4.78 30.59 -32.66
CA SER A 121 5.72 31.69 -32.93
C SER A 121 5.00 32.95 -33.44
N GLU A 122 4.04 32.76 -34.33
CA GLU A 122 3.17 33.84 -34.85
C GLU A 122 2.29 34.46 -33.74
N SER A 123 1.89 33.67 -32.73
CA SER A 123 1.17 34.17 -31.56
C SER A 123 2.04 34.88 -30.52
N GLY A 124 3.33 35.09 -30.83
CA GLY A 124 4.27 35.83 -29.96
C GLY A 124 5.06 34.98 -28.97
N ILE A 125 4.98 33.66 -29.04
CA ILE A 125 5.80 32.77 -28.19
C ILE A 125 7.19 32.61 -28.80
N LYS A 126 8.21 33.28 -28.24
CA LYS A 126 9.59 33.23 -28.75
C LYS A 126 10.31 31.91 -28.48
N GLY A 127 11.17 31.49 -29.42
CA GLY A 127 12.09 30.36 -29.28
C GLY A 127 11.42 28.99 -29.35
N VAL A 128 10.30 28.89 -30.10
CA VAL A 128 9.59 27.62 -30.29
C VAL A 128 10.29 26.76 -31.34
N GLN A 129 10.52 25.51 -31.02
CA GLN A 129 11.03 24.49 -31.95
C GLN A 129 9.99 23.34 -32.01
N GLY A 130 9.73 22.82 -33.22
CA GLY A 130 8.72 21.81 -33.43
C GLY A 130 8.97 20.49 -32.67
N ASP A 131 10.25 20.16 -32.51
CA ASP A 131 10.67 18.98 -31.73
C ASP A 131 10.75 19.21 -30.21
N ARG A 132 10.60 20.46 -29.76
CA ARG A 132 10.74 20.86 -28.33
C ARG A 132 9.68 21.86 -27.94
N LEU A 133 8.43 21.58 -28.27
CA LEU A 133 7.31 22.46 -27.96
C LEU A 133 7.27 22.83 -26.48
N PRO A 134 7.15 24.13 -26.15
CA PRO A 134 7.07 24.60 -24.76
C PRO A 134 5.64 24.51 -24.23
N ILE A 135 5.00 23.36 -24.43
CA ILE A 135 3.61 23.14 -24.05
C ILE A 135 3.49 22.19 -22.86
N ASP A 136 2.49 22.44 -22.03
CA ASP A 136 2.08 21.62 -20.91
C ASP A 136 0.55 21.51 -20.81
N ARG A 137 0.04 20.66 -19.92
CA ARG A 137 -1.39 20.46 -19.64
C ARG A 137 -2.21 20.26 -20.91
N VAL A 138 -1.75 19.35 -21.77
CA VAL A 138 -2.46 19.05 -23.01
C VAL A 138 -3.73 18.24 -22.70
N GLN A 139 -4.86 18.68 -23.27
CA GLN A 139 -6.14 18.00 -23.25
C GLN A 139 -6.71 17.94 -24.65
N PHE A 140 -7.36 16.84 -25.00
CA PHE A 140 -7.96 16.66 -26.33
C PHE A 140 -9.48 16.62 -26.23
N ASP A 141 -10.12 17.42 -27.06
CA ASP A 141 -11.49 17.19 -27.47
C ASP A 141 -11.46 16.52 -28.85
N LEU A 142 -11.61 15.22 -28.88
CA LEU A 142 -11.52 14.43 -30.10
C LEU A 142 -12.78 14.55 -30.96
N SER A 143 -13.93 14.89 -30.38
CA SER A 143 -15.19 15.11 -31.09
C SER A 143 -15.10 16.37 -31.96
N GLU A 144 -14.43 17.41 -31.47
CA GLU A 144 -14.21 18.67 -32.20
C GLU A 144 -12.82 18.74 -32.87
N ASN A 145 -12.01 17.70 -32.84
CA ASN A 145 -10.62 17.68 -33.33
C ASN A 145 -9.73 18.78 -32.74
N LYS A 146 -9.95 19.17 -31.50
CA LYS A 146 -9.23 20.23 -30.80
C LYS A 146 -8.24 19.70 -29.78
N ALA A 147 -7.13 20.43 -29.61
CA ALA A 147 -6.19 20.23 -28.50
C ALA A 147 -6.06 21.53 -27.71
N PHE A 148 -6.32 21.47 -26.42
CA PHE A 148 -6.14 22.56 -25.47
C PHE A 148 -4.81 22.36 -24.75
N PHE A 149 -4.05 23.42 -24.55
CA PHE A 149 -2.79 23.34 -23.81
C PHE A 149 -2.34 24.73 -23.31
N ARG A 150 -1.31 24.75 -22.46
CA ARG A 150 -0.65 25.98 -22.07
C ARG A 150 0.74 26.05 -22.71
N ALA A 151 1.13 27.26 -23.09
CA ALA A 151 2.48 27.58 -23.55
C ALA A 151 2.94 28.87 -22.86
N LYS A 152 4.04 28.80 -22.08
CA LYS A 152 4.60 29.93 -21.32
C LYS A 152 3.54 30.75 -20.56
N GLY A 153 2.61 30.05 -19.89
CA GLY A 153 1.58 30.65 -19.04
C GLY A 153 0.29 31.07 -19.76
N LYS A 154 0.27 31.16 -21.07
CA LYS A 154 -0.93 31.43 -21.86
C LYS A 154 -1.63 30.14 -22.24
N ALA A 155 -2.96 30.17 -22.33
CA ALA A 155 -3.77 29.04 -22.76
C ALA A 155 -4.16 29.18 -24.23
N PHE A 156 -4.14 28.07 -24.94
CA PHE A 156 -4.41 28.00 -26.37
C PHE A 156 -5.33 26.82 -26.70
N VAL A 157 -6.07 26.96 -27.80
CA VAL A 157 -6.76 25.88 -28.48
C VAL A 157 -6.19 25.74 -29.88
N TRP A 158 -5.85 24.50 -30.25
CA TRP A 158 -5.35 24.11 -31.57
C TRP A 158 -6.37 23.24 -32.27
N ASP A 159 -6.81 23.64 -33.42
CA ASP A 159 -7.58 22.81 -34.32
C ASP A 159 -6.64 21.88 -35.10
N ARG A 160 -6.75 20.58 -34.85
CA ARG A 160 -5.85 19.56 -35.43
C ARG A 160 -6.10 19.35 -36.94
N LYS A 161 -7.28 19.69 -37.44
CA LYS A 161 -7.67 19.53 -38.86
C LYS A 161 -7.29 20.77 -39.69
N THR A 162 -7.67 21.95 -39.20
CA THR A 162 -7.44 23.22 -39.90
C THR A 162 -6.07 23.83 -39.59
N HIS A 163 -5.37 23.34 -38.57
CA HIS A 163 -4.09 23.85 -38.07
C HIS A 163 -4.16 25.33 -37.62
N GLN A 164 -5.30 25.75 -37.11
CA GLN A 164 -5.50 27.08 -36.54
C GLN A 164 -5.26 27.09 -35.03
N LEU A 165 -4.50 28.11 -34.60
CA LEU A 165 -4.24 28.37 -33.17
C LEU A 165 -5.05 29.60 -32.73
N LYS A 166 -5.73 29.48 -31.60
CA LYS A 166 -6.42 30.62 -30.97
C LYS A 166 -6.05 30.68 -29.48
N GLU A 167 -5.85 31.90 -28.97
CA GLU A 167 -5.75 32.09 -27.52
C GLU A 167 -7.12 31.80 -26.88
N ALA A 168 -7.14 30.97 -25.86
CA ALA A 168 -8.37 30.52 -25.21
C ALA A 168 -8.33 30.86 -23.72
N LYS A 169 -9.48 31.06 -23.12
CA LYS A 169 -9.56 30.94 -21.66
C LYS A 169 -9.32 29.49 -21.30
N PRO A 170 -8.54 29.17 -20.25
CA PRO A 170 -8.40 27.80 -19.82
C PRO A 170 -9.81 27.24 -19.58
N PRO A 171 -10.10 26.01 -20.02
CA PRO A 171 -11.31 25.32 -19.58
C PRO A 171 -11.34 25.40 -18.06
N ALA A 172 -12.51 25.63 -17.49
CA ALA A 172 -12.70 25.66 -16.05
C ALA A 172 -12.00 24.41 -15.52
N SER A 173 -11.04 24.59 -14.62
CA SER A 173 -10.14 23.52 -14.22
C SER A 173 -10.99 22.39 -13.66
N GLU A 174 -11.17 21.33 -14.42
CA GLU A 174 -11.42 20.07 -13.79
C GLU A 174 -10.24 19.81 -12.86
N ALA A 175 -10.55 19.58 -11.59
CA ALA A 175 -9.56 19.27 -10.58
C ALA A 175 -8.56 18.26 -11.15
N THR A 176 -7.27 18.52 -11.01
CA THR A 176 -6.23 17.61 -11.53
C THR A 176 -6.52 16.21 -11.02
N THR A 177 -6.10 15.19 -11.76
CA THR A 177 -6.22 13.79 -11.29
C THR A 177 -5.70 13.64 -9.86
N GLU A 178 -4.72 14.45 -9.47
CA GLU A 178 -4.17 14.54 -8.12
C GLU A 178 -5.14 15.24 -7.13
N GLU A 179 -5.91 16.21 -7.56
CA GLU A 179 -6.95 16.86 -6.76
C GLU A 179 -8.21 15.99 -6.66
N LYS A 180 -8.61 15.31 -7.76
CA LYS A 180 -9.65 14.27 -7.74
C LYS A 180 -9.25 13.08 -6.86
N LEU A 181 -7.99 12.62 -6.92
CA LEU A 181 -7.45 11.60 -6.02
C LEU A 181 -7.40 12.08 -4.57
N LYS A 182 -7.04 13.34 -4.32
CA LYS A 182 -7.07 13.94 -2.97
C LYS A 182 -8.50 14.14 -2.46
N GLU A 183 -9.45 14.41 -3.33
CA GLU A 183 -10.88 14.52 -2.99
C GLU A 183 -11.53 13.15 -2.83
N GLU A 184 -11.18 12.17 -3.66
CA GLU A 184 -11.53 10.76 -3.46
C GLU A 184 -10.82 10.15 -2.25
N GLU A 185 -9.56 10.51 -1.96
CA GLU A 185 -8.89 10.15 -0.72
C GLU A 185 -9.52 10.85 0.49
N LYS A 186 -9.99 12.09 0.37
CA LYS A 186 -10.81 12.74 1.40
C LYS A 186 -12.15 12.04 1.61
N LEU A 187 -12.79 11.58 0.54
CA LEU A 187 -14.04 10.79 0.61
C LEU A 187 -13.80 9.35 1.11
N LYS A 188 -12.69 8.73 0.73
CA LYS A 188 -12.28 7.39 1.23
C LYS A 188 -11.70 7.45 2.65
N LEU A 189 -11.20 8.61 3.06
CA LEU A 189 -10.71 8.92 4.40
C LEU A 189 -11.71 9.82 5.14
N TYR A 190 -13.01 9.55 5.06
CA TYR A 190 -13.89 10.00 6.13
C TYR A 190 -13.44 9.27 7.40
N ARG A 191 -12.37 9.83 7.99
CA ARG A 191 -12.09 9.64 9.40
C ARG A 191 -13.02 10.62 10.10
N PRO A 192 -14.17 10.18 10.63
CA PRO A 192 -14.97 11.06 11.44
C PRO A 192 -14.03 11.67 12.47
N SER A 193 -14.16 12.97 12.71
CA SER A 193 -13.48 13.59 13.84
C SER A 193 -13.73 12.69 15.02
N ARG A 194 -12.70 12.04 15.57
CA ARG A 194 -12.85 11.12 16.70
C ARG A 194 -13.41 11.82 17.92
N LYS A 195 -13.49 13.15 17.88
CA LYS A 195 -13.95 14.02 18.95
C LYS A 195 -15.40 14.47 18.77
N LEU A 196 -15.87 14.69 17.54
CA LEU A 196 -17.24 15.15 17.27
C LEU A 196 -18.10 13.99 16.75
N SER A 197 -19.36 13.97 17.17
CA SER A 197 -20.36 13.05 16.61
C SER A 197 -20.62 13.40 15.13
N PRO A 198 -21.07 12.45 14.29
CA PRO A 198 -21.42 12.70 12.90
C PRO A 198 -22.45 13.82 12.69
N ASP A 199 -23.41 13.97 13.60
CA ASP A 199 -24.42 15.03 13.58
C ASP A 199 -23.91 16.37 14.15
N GLY A 200 -22.65 16.43 14.62
CA GLY A 200 -21.99 17.62 15.14
C GLY A 200 -22.51 18.09 16.51
N LYS A 201 -23.41 17.36 17.16
CA LYS A 201 -24.05 17.82 18.40
C LYS A 201 -23.27 17.49 19.67
N TRP A 202 -22.35 16.54 19.58
CA TRP A 202 -21.63 16.02 20.73
C TRP A 202 -20.13 16.02 20.52
N LYS A 203 -19.39 16.37 21.55
CA LYS A 203 -17.93 16.33 21.60
C LYS A 203 -17.49 15.33 22.65
N LEU A 204 -16.58 14.42 22.28
CA LEU A 204 -16.00 13.39 23.11
C LEU A 204 -14.61 13.77 23.59
N PHE A 205 -14.30 13.48 24.86
CA PHE A 205 -12.97 13.65 25.43
C PHE A 205 -12.67 12.62 26.52
N VAL A 206 -11.40 12.52 26.89
CA VAL A 206 -10.93 11.66 27.99
C VAL A 206 -10.43 12.60 29.11
N ARG A 207 -10.92 12.33 30.32
CA ARG A 207 -10.44 12.97 31.53
C ARG A 207 -10.33 11.91 32.63
N ASP A 208 -9.27 11.97 33.45
CA ASP A 208 -8.99 11.03 34.53
C ASP A 208 -9.15 9.56 34.10
N HIS A 209 -8.57 9.26 32.93
CA HIS A 209 -8.57 7.92 32.30
C HIS A 209 -9.94 7.42 31.80
N ASN A 210 -11.01 8.25 31.92
CA ASN A 210 -12.39 7.88 31.56
C ASN A 210 -12.94 8.71 30.41
N LEU A 211 -13.97 8.19 29.75
CA LEU A 211 -14.68 8.84 28.66
C LEU A 211 -15.77 9.76 29.17
N PHE A 212 -15.83 10.94 28.58
CA PHE A 212 -16.85 11.95 28.76
C PHE A 212 -17.34 12.45 27.41
N PHE A 213 -18.56 12.92 27.37
CA PHE A 213 -19.06 13.69 26.23
C PHE A 213 -19.85 14.90 26.72
N GLU A 214 -19.82 15.95 25.91
CA GLU A 214 -20.51 17.22 26.16
C GLU A 214 -21.24 17.68 24.90
N PRO A 215 -22.35 18.43 25.02
CA PRO A 215 -22.94 19.09 23.87
C PRO A 215 -21.96 20.08 23.24
N THR A 216 -22.07 20.29 21.92
CA THR A 216 -21.29 21.33 21.22
C THR A 216 -21.81 22.75 21.48
N GLY A 217 -23.04 22.86 21.98
CA GLY A 217 -23.65 24.08 22.53
C GLY A 217 -23.67 24.07 24.07
N ASP A 218 -24.61 24.78 24.64
CA ASP A 218 -24.81 24.84 26.10
C ASP A 218 -25.34 23.49 26.62
N GLY A 219 -24.81 23.04 27.78
CA GLY A 219 -25.24 21.83 28.44
C GLY A 219 -24.14 21.19 29.29
N ASP A 220 -24.53 20.32 30.19
CA ASP A 220 -23.62 19.65 31.10
C ASP A 220 -22.88 18.50 30.42
N GLU A 221 -21.63 18.29 30.85
CA GLU A 221 -20.86 17.11 30.48
C GLU A 221 -21.46 15.84 31.11
N ILE A 222 -21.30 14.73 30.40
CA ILE A 222 -21.79 13.43 30.82
C ILE A 222 -20.63 12.41 30.85
N GLN A 223 -20.44 11.78 31.98
CA GLN A 223 -19.46 10.70 32.11
C GLN A 223 -20.03 9.38 31.57
N LEU A 224 -19.31 8.75 30.63
CA LEU A 224 -19.69 7.48 30.01
C LEU A 224 -19.05 6.26 30.68
N SER A 225 -17.79 6.37 31.10
CA SER A 225 -17.08 5.27 31.72
C SER A 225 -16.59 5.65 33.14
N LYS A 226 -16.46 4.65 34.03
CA LYS A 226 -16.02 4.84 35.43
C LYS A 226 -14.92 3.87 35.85
N ASP A 227 -14.44 3.05 34.90
CA ASP A 227 -13.52 1.95 35.18
C ASP A 227 -12.14 2.15 34.54
N GLY A 228 -11.91 3.31 33.96
CA GLY A 228 -10.59 3.74 33.49
C GLY A 228 -9.67 4.07 34.66
N LYS A 229 -8.40 3.67 34.58
CA LYS A 229 -7.36 3.94 35.57
C LYS A 229 -5.99 4.09 34.92
N LYS A 230 -5.04 4.69 35.64
CA LYS A 230 -3.65 4.81 35.19
C LYS A 230 -3.10 3.46 34.74
N GLY A 231 -2.53 3.40 33.54
CA GLY A 231 -2.02 2.18 32.91
C GLY A 231 -3.10 1.27 32.32
N HIS A 232 -4.38 1.64 32.40
CA HIS A 232 -5.48 0.96 31.74
C HIS A 232 -6.58 1.99 31.42
N GLU A 233 -6.30 2.84 30.45
CA GLU A 233 -7.02 4.06 30.16
C GLU A 233 -7.89 3.90 28.92
N TYR A 234 -8.99 4.65 28.85
CA TYR A 234 -9.72 4.80 27.60
C TYR A 234 -8.91 5.63 26.61
N LYS A 235 -8.72 5.08 25.41
CA LYS A 235 -8.05 5.77 24.29
C LYS A 235 -8.83 5.47 23.04
N GLU A 236 -8.85 6.45 22.12
CA GLU A 236 -9.50 6.27 20.84
C GLU A 236 -10.97 5.85 20.93
N ALA A 237 -11.82 6.70 20.50
CA ALA A 237 -13.24 6.41 20.44
C ALA A 237 -13.76 6.63 19.00
N PHE A 238 -14.74 5.83 18.61
CA PHE A 238 -15.28 5.77 17.27
C PHE A 238 -16.79 5.90 17.34
N TRP A 239 -17.29 7.00 16.80
CA TRP A 239 -18.71 7.22 16.67
C TRP A 239 -19.33 6.25 15.66
N ALA A 240 -20.49 5.74 15.95
CA ALA A 240 -21.34 5.12 14.96
C ALA A 240 -21.93 6.21 14.03
N PRO A 241 -22.27 5.89 12.77
CA PRO A 241 -22.89 6.84 11.84
C PRO A 241 -24.19 7.47 12.37
N ASP A 242 -24.88 6.77 13.26
CA ASP A 242 -26.16 7.19 13.86
C ASP A 242 -26.01 8.24 14.98
N SER A 243 -24.81 8.59 15.38
CA SER A 243 -24.49 9.50 16.51
C SER A 243 -25.07 9.08 17.86
N LYS A 244 -25.61 7.87 17.97
CA LYS A 244 -26.22 7.34 19.21
C LYS A 244 -25.35 6.29 19.87
N HIS A 245 -24.42 5.70 19.14
CA HIS A 245 -23.55 4.65 19.62
C HIS A 245 -22.08 5.04 19.47
N LEU A 246 -21.27 4.49 20.34
CA LEU A 246 -19.84 4.76 20.43
C LEU A 246 -19.10 3.48 20.76
N ILE A 247 -17.94 3.28 20.14
CA ILE A 247 -16.98 2.25 20.53
C ILE A 247 -15.72 2.93 21.03
N SER A 248 -15.22 2.45 22.15
CA SER A 248 -13.90 2.86 22.64
C SER A 248 -13.14 1.65 23.17
N PHE A 249 -11.84 1.79 23.22
CA PHE A 249 -10.94 0.79 23.75
C PHE A 249 -10.33 1.25 25.06
N ARG A 250 -10.43 0.41 26.08
CA ARG A 250 -9.62 0.56 27.28
C ARG A 250 -8.29 -0.13 27.01
N VAL A 251 -7.20 0.64 27.08
CA VAL A 251 -5.88 0.22 26.60
C VAL A 251 -4.96 0.00 27.78
N LYS A 252 -4.41 -1.21 27.85
CA LYS A 252 -3.29 -1.53 28.73
C LYS A 252 -2.01 -1.55 27.87
N PRO A 253 -1.09 -0.59 28.07
CA PRO A 253 0.18 -0.58 27.35
C PRO A 253 0.97 -1.86 27.58
N GLY A 254 1.62 -2.35 26.53
CA GLY A 254 2.63 -3.38 26.64
C GLY A 254 3.93 -2.84 27.20
N GLU A 255 4.81 -3.72 27.58
CA GLU A 255 6.18 -3.40 27.95
C GLU A 255 7.03 -3.42 26.69
N ILE A 256 7.89 -2.42 26.53
CA ILE A 256 8.80 -2.31 25.39
C ILE A 256 10.21 -2.20 25.95
N SER A 257 11.02 -3.19 25.65
CA SER A 257 12.43 -3.23 26.04
C SER A 257 13.27 -2.15 25.36
N GLU A 258 14.34 -1.76 26.00
CA GLU A 258 15.33 -0.85 25.41
C GLU A 258 16.44 -1.65 24.75
N VAL A 259 16.82 -1.24 23.54
CA VAL A 259 18.00 -1.77 22.85
C VAL A 259 19.05 -0.69 22.73
N HIS A 260 20.28 -1.09 22.89
CA HIS A 260 21.46 -0.23 22.86
C HIS A 260 22.25 -0.50 21.59
N LEU A 261 22.50 0.54 20.81
CA LEU A 261 23.24 0.49 19.56
C LEU A 261 24.49 1.35 19.70
N VAL A 262 25.65 0.79 19.40
CA VAL A 262 26.91 1.52 19.42
C VAL A 262 27.30 1.92 18.01
N GLU A 263 27.34 3.22 17.75
CA GLU A 263 27.93 3.80 16.54
C GLU A 263 29.47 3.88 16.76
N SER A 264 30.16 2.83 16.33
CA SER A 264 31.60 2.72 16.55
C SER A 264 32.44 3.74 15.77
N SER A 265 31.92 4.21 14.63
CA SER A 265 32.59 5.17 13.73
C SER A 265 31.64 6.28 13.34
N PRO A 266 31.43 7.30 14.20
CA PRO A 266 30.57 8.43 13.87
C PRO A 266 31.09 9.19 12.63
N LYS A 267 30.16 9.65 11.76
CA LYS A 267 30.50 10.35 10.50
C LYS A 267 31.37 11.59 10.71
N GLY A 268 31.30 12.24 11.87
CA GLY A 268 32.10 13.41 12.24
C GLY A 268 33.41 13.06 12.93
N GLY A 269 33.80 11.78 13.02
CA GLY A 269 34.94 11.31 13.81
C GLY A 269 34.63 11.36 15.32
N GLY A 270 35.68 11.02 16.15
CA GLY A 270 35.55 11.04 17.59
C GLY A 270 35.22 9.67 18.22
N PRO A 271 34.97 9.61 19.53
CA PRO A 271 34.66 8.37 20.23
C PRO A 271 33.32 7.77 19.82
N ALA A 272 33.16 6.47 20.06
CA ALA A 272 31.95 5.75 19.82
C ALA A 272 30.75 6.40 20.56
N LYS A 273 29.57 6.39 19.92
CA LYS A 273 28.33 6.94 20.48
C LYS A 273 27.37 5.82 20.81
N LEU A 274 26.77 5.90 21.99
CA LEU A 274 25.68 5.02 22.40
C LEU A 274 24.33 5.63 22.02
N HIS A 275 23.53 4.86 21.29
CA HIS A 275 22.13 5.18 20.98
C HIS A 275 21.22 4.19 21.70
N THR A 276 20.31 4.69 22.51
CA THR A 276 19.29 3.87 23.18
C THR A 276 17.93 4.18 22.56
N ARG A 277 17.20 3.15 22.19
CA ARG A 277 15.84 3.27 21.69
C ARG A 277 14.95 2.15 22.19
N LYS A 278 13.68 2.46 22.39
CA LYS A 278 12.68 1.43 22.67
C LYS A 278 12.45 0.59 21.42
N TYR A 279 12.51 -0.73 21.59
CA TYR A 279 12.31 -1.69 20.52
C TYR A 279 11.64 -2.94 21.07
N PRO A 280 10.44 -3.33 20.55
CA PRO A 280 9.77 -4.54 21.01
C PRO A 280 10.61 -5.77 20.73
N LEU A 281 10.89 -6.56 21.74
CA LEU A 281 11.63 -7.81 21.61
C LEU A 281 10.67 -9.01 21.55
N PRO A 282 11.05 -10.13 20.95
CA PRO A 282 10.29 -11.37 21.05
C PRO A 282 10.09 -11.74 22.53
N GLY A 283 8.85 -11.95 22.93
CA GLY A 283 8.48 -12.22 24.31
C GLY A 283 7.95 -11.03 25.09
N ASP A 284 8.21 -9.80 24.67
CA ASP A 284 7.64 -8.61 25.31
C ASP A 284 6.09 -8.67 25.31
N PRO A 285 5.44 -8.28 26.42
CA PRO A 285 3.98 -8.16 26.46
C PRO A 285 3.48 -7.11 25.48
N PHE A 286 2.50 -7.48 24.65
CA PHE A 286 1.85 -6.52 23.75
C PHE A 286 0.89 -5.59 24.48
N THR A 287 0.68 -4.42 23.90
CA THR A 287 -0.46 -3.57 24.24
C THR A 287 -1.76 -4.35 24.02
N THR A 288 -2.64 -4.34 25.00
CA THR A 288 -3.95 -4.97 24.90
C THR A 288 -5.07 -3.95 24.85
N TYR A 289 -6.12 -4.30 24.13
CA TYR A 289 -7.27 -3.44 23.84
C TYR A 289 -8.54 -4.15 24.29
N GLU A 290 -9.22 -3.59 25.26
CA GLU A 290 -10.53 -4.06 25.72
C GLU A 290 -11.61 -3.25 25.01
N LEU A 291 -12.41 -3.92 24.20
CA LEU A 291 -13.52 -3.31 23.46
C LEU A 291 -14.64 -2.94 24.43
N ASN A 292 -15.11 -1.69 24.32
CA ASN A 292 -16.27 -1.20 25.06
C ASN A 292 -17.22 -0.51 24.07
N TRP A 293 -18.48 -0.87 24.12
CA TRP A 293 -19.56 -0.26 23.39
C TRP A 293 -20.45 0.56 24.32
N PHE A 294 -20.89 1.71 23.87
CA PHE A 294 -21.72 2.63 24.65
C PHE A 294 -22.96 3.02 23.87
N ASN A 295 -24.11 2.95 24.51
CA ASN A 295 -25.35 3.56 24.05
C ASN A 295 -25.51 4.90 24.77
N LEU A 296 -25.49 6.00 24.00
CA LEU A 296 -25.49 7.35 24.58
C LEU A 296 -26.86 7.75 25.11
N SER A 297 -27.95 7.25 24.50
CA SER A 297 -29.31 7.55 24.92
C SER A 297 -29.64 6.93 26.29
N THR A 298 -29.18 5.70 26.51
CA THR A 298 -29.41 4.98 27.80
C THR A 298 -28.23 5.13 28.75
N LYS A 299 -27.09 5.70 28.30
CA LYS A 299 -25.83 5.80 29.03
C LYS A 299 -25.28 4.43 29.43
N GLN A 300 -25.69 3.38 28.74
CA GLN A 300 -25.29 2.01 29.01
C GLN A 300 -23.91 1.70 28.41
N GLN A 301 -23.04 1.10 29.21
CA GLN A 301 -21.77 0.51 28.78
C GLN A 301 -21.93 -1.00 28.69
N VAL A 302 -21.48 -1.58 27.56
CA VAL A 302 -21.42 -3.03 27.36
C VAL A 302 -19.98 -3.41 27.04
N LYS A 303 -19.51 -4.50 27.65
CA LYS A 303 -18.20 -5.11 27.38
C LYS A 303 -18.42 -6.42 26.62
N PRO A 304 -18.28 -6.43 25.31
CA PRO A 304 -18.47 -7.66 24.56
C PRO A 304 -17.38 -8.68 24.87
N GLU A 305 -17.75 -9.95 24.95
CA GLU A 305 -16.81 -11.06 25.14
C GLU A 305 -16.13 -11.46 23.81
N VAL A 306 -15.48 -10.52 23.14
CA VAL A 306 -14.81 -10.76 21.85
C VAL A 306 -13.41 -11.38 21.98
N GLY A 307 -13.01 -11.71 23.22
CA GLY A 307 -11.67 -12.19 23.53
C GLY A 307 -10.60 -11.10 23.49
N LEU A 308 -9.39 -11.47 23.88
CA LEU A 308 -8.25 -10.54 23.96
C LEU A 308 -7.87 -10.01 22.59
N ILE A 309 -7.72 -8.68 22.50
CA ILE A 309 -7.15 -8.00 21.33
C ILE A 309 -5.78 -7.48 21.75
N ASP A 310 -4.70 -8.12 21.26
CA ASP A 310 -3.34 -7.89 21.77
C ASP A 310 -2.27 -7.68 20.70
N PHE A 311 -2.61 -7.87 19.42
CA PHE A 311 -1.59 -7.87 18.40
C PHE A 311 -1.61 -6.58 17.56
N ARG A 312 -2.77 -6.09 17.17
CA ARG A 312 -2.96 -4.89 16.35
C ARG A 312 -4.10 -4.04 16.84
N TRP A 313 -3.96 -2.73 16.62
CA TRP A 313 -5.07 -1.81 16.81
C TRP A 313 -6.22 -2.22 15.88
N PRO A 314 -7.43 -2.52 16.43
CA PRO A 314 -8.57 -2.92 15.63
C PRO A 314 -9.07 -1.73 14.79
N ARG A 315 -9.15 -1.93 13.48
CA ARG A 315 -9.75 -0.98 12.55
C ARG A 315 -11.21 -1.33 12.38
N LEU A 316 -12.08 -0.41 12.75
CA LEU A 316 -13.52 -0.62 12.71
C LEU A 316 -14.08 -0.17 11.35
N ARG A 317 -15.01 -0.96 10.83
CA ARG A 317 -15.88 -0.61 9.72
C ARG A 317 -17.33 -0.69 10.18
N TRP A 318 -18.04 0.43 10.16
CA TRP A 318 -19.46 0.48 10.45
C TRP A 318 -20.30 0.08 9.24
N SER A 319 -21.46 -0.57 9.51
CA SER A 319 -22.54 -0.61 8.53
C SER A 319 -23.13 0.80 8.34
N PRO A 320 -23.70 1.12 7.17
CA PRO A 320 -24.24 2.45 6.92
C PRO A 320 -25.31 2.90 7.92
N ASP A 321 -26.09 1.96 8.46
CA ASP A 321 -27.16 2.19 9.44
C ASP A 321 -26.65 2.26 10.88
N GLY A 322 -25.35 2.06 11.14
CA GLY A 322 -24.75 2.08 12.47
C GLY A 322 -25.12 0.90 13.38
N ARG A 323 -25.89 -0.08 12.89
CA ARG A 323 -26.31 -1.24 13.68
C ARG A 323 -25.24 -2.28 13.87
N LYS A 324 -24.30 -2.35 12.96
CA LYS A 324 -23.23 -3.33 13.00
C LYS A 324 -21.88 -2.67 12.80
N PHE A 325 -20.86 -3.25 13.39
CA PHE A 325 -19.49 -2.93 13.01
C PHE A 325 -18.66 -4.20 12.85
N HIS A 326 -17.64 -4.07 12.04
CA HIS A 326 -16.75 -5.16 11.72
C HIS A 326 -15.31 -4.77 12.02
N TYR A 327 -14.50 -5.74 12.42
CA TYR A 327 -13.07 -5.54 12.54
C TYR A 327 -12.30 -6.82 12.22
N LEU A 328 -11.08 -6.62 11.75
CA LEU A 328 -10.15 -7.71 11.49
C LEU A 328 -9.36 -8.01 12.76
N LYS A 329 -9.37 -9.27 13.18
CA LYS A 329 -8.54 -9.75 14.26
C LYS A 329 -7.57 -10.81 13.76
N ILE A 330 -6.27 -10.58 14.03
CA ILE A 330 -5.19 -11.52 13.78
C ILE A 330 -4.64 -11.94 15.12
N ASP A 331 -4.53 -13.23 15.35
CA ASP A 331 -3.96 -13.74 16.59
C ASP A 331 -2.43 -13.72 16.52
N ARG A 332 -1.79 -13.57 17.66
CA ARG A 332 -0.34 -13.67 17.80
C ARG A 332 0.13 -15.02 17.24
N GLY A 333 1.23 -15.00 16.47
CA GLY A 333 1.73 -16.17 15.73
C GLY A 333 1.13 -16.30 14.32
N HIS A 334 0.19 -15.41 13.95
CA HIS A 334 -0.39 -15.36 12.59
C HIS A 334 -1.06 -16.65 12.10
N GLN A 335 -1.45 -17.54 13.01
CA GLN A 335 -2.10 -18.80 12.64
C GLN A 335 -3.61 -18.69 12.50
N ARG A 336 -4.20 -17.58 12.95
CA ARG A 336 -5.65 -17.36 12.86
C ARG A 336 -5.97 -15.92 12.49
N LEU A 337 -6.87 -15.76 11.51
CA LEU A 337 -7.43 -14.49 11.06
C LEU A 337 -8.95 -14.58 11.16
N ARG A 338 -9.58 -13.55 11.74
CA ARG A 338 -11.04 -13.44 11.84
C ARG A 338 -11.52 -12.09 11.35
N VAL A 339 -12.64 -12.09 10.65
CA VAL A 339 -13.48 -10.89 10.46
C VAL A 339 -14.65 -11.05 11.42
N ILE A 340 -14.69 -10.21 12.42
CA ILE A 340 -15.70 -10.26 13.49
C ILE A 340 -16.75 -9.19 13.23
N GLU A 341 -18.02 -9.58 13.23
CA GLU A 341 -19.18 -8.70 13.21
C GLU A 341 -19.72 -8.58 14.65
N PHE A 342 -20.00 -7.35 15.03
CA PHE A 342 -20.71 -7.05 16.28
C PHE A 342 -22.02 -6.34 15.95
N ASP A 343 -23.11 -6.80 16.53
CA ASP A 343 -24.44 -6.21 16.42
C ASP A 343 -24.71 -5.32 17.65
N THR A 344 -24.82 -4.02 17.43
CA THR A 344 -25.02 -3.03 18.49
C THR A 344 -26.41 -3.09 19.12
N SER A 345 -27.39 -3.68 18.44
CA SER A 345 -28.75 -3.81 18.97
C SER A 345 -28.90 -4.96 19.95
N THR A 346 -28.13 -6.03 19.75
CA THR A 346 -28.21 -7.25 20.58
C THR A 346 -27.02 -7.44 21.50
N GLY A 347 -25.91 -6.70 21.28
CA GLY A 347 -24.64 -6.90 21.98
C GLY A 347 -23.93 -8.21 21.62
N LYS A 348 -24.41 -8.93 20.61
CA LYS A 348 -23.83 -10.20 20.16
C LYS A 348 -22.78 -10.00 19.08
N HIS A 349 -21.87 -10.95 19.00
CA HIS A 349 -20.85 -10.98 17.94
C HIS A 349 -20.80 -12.36 17.27
N ARG A 350 -20.27 -12.40 16.04
CA ARG A 350 -20.00 -13.63 15.29
C ARG A 350 -18.80 -13.45 14.39
N ASN A 351 -18.18 -14.55 14.00
CA ASN A 351 -17.15 -14.54 12.95
C ASN A 351 -17.83 -14.65 11.57
N ILE A 352 -17.60 -13.67 10.71
CA ILE A 352 -17.93 -13.76 9.27
C ILE A 352 -16.87 -14.63 8.59
N ILE A 353 -15.61 -14.38 8.91
CA ILE A 353 -14.46 -15.16 8.43
C ILE A 353 -13.74 -15.65 9.69
N ASP A 354 -13.38 -16.94 9.69
CA ASP A 354 -12.54 -17.57 10.71
C ASP A 354 -11.58 -18.54 10.00
N GLU A 355 -10.41 -18.05 9.67
CA GLU A 355 -9.39 -18.85 9.00
C GLU A 355 -8.29 -19.24 9.97
N VAL A 356 -8.02 -20.55 10.02
CA VAL A 356 -6.96 -21.14 10.82
C VAL A 356 -6.00 -21.88 9.89
N ALA A 357 -4.72 -21.59 9.99
CA ALA A 357 -3.66 -22.28 9.25
C ALA A 357 -2.75 -23.05 10.19
N LYS A 358 -2.25 -24.21 9.72
CA LYS A 358 -1.26 -24.99 10.49
C LYS A 358 0.08 -24.31 10.61
N THR A 359 0.43 -23.50 9.60
CA THR A 359 1.67 -22.74 9.53
C THR A 359 1.42 -21.29 9.93
N PHE A 360 0.97 -20.47 8.98
CA PHE A 360 0.56 -19.08 9.23
C PHE A 360 -0.39 -18.60 8.13
N VAL A 361 -1.18 -17.58 8.44
CA VAL A 361 -1.95 -16.80 7.47
C VAL A 361 -1.10 -15.58 7.07
N TRP A 362 -0.91 -15.34 5.79
CA TRP A 362 -0.06 -14.26 5.31
C TRP A 362 -0.74 -12.89 5.49
N THR A 363 -0.44 -12.21 6.61
CA THR A 363 -1.15 -11.00 7.05
C THR A 363 -0.26 -9.73 7.10
N GLU A 364 1.07 -9.87 7.09
CA GLU A 364 1.98 -8.73 7.29
C GLU A 364 2.22 -7.93 6.00
N HIS A 365 2.76 -8.54 4.98
CA HIS A 365 3.08 -7.88 3.73
C HIS A 365 1.87 -7.22 3.03
N PRO A 366 0.64 -7.77 3.10
CA PRO A 366 -0.52 -7.11 2.53
C PRO A 366 -0.70 -5.67 2.99
N LYS A 367 -0.41 -5.38 4.26
CA LYS A 367 -0.53 -4.03 4.81
C LYS A 367 0.51 -3.08 4.21
N ASP A 368 1.76 -3.51 4.12
CA ASP A 368 2.88 -2.69 3.66
C ASP A 368 2.83 -2.49 2.14
N LEU A 369 2.32 -3.48 1.42
CA LEU A 369 2.15 -3.43 -0.03
C LEU A 369 0.80 -2.82 -0.47
N GLY A 370 -0.04 -2.39 0.48
CA GLY A 370 -1.37 -1.84 0.18
C GLY A 370 -2.34 -2.87 -0.40
N VAL A 371 -2.16 -4.17 -0.08
CA VAL A 371 -3.02 -5.25 -0.57
C VAL A 371 -3.99 -5.68 0.53
N PRO A 372 -5.23 -5.22 0.52
CA PRO A 372 -6.20 -5.67 1.51
C PRO A 372 -6.55 -7.15 1.29
N LEU A 373 -6.49 -7.95 2.38
CA LEU A 373 -6.96 -9.33 2.35
C LEU A 373 -8.49 -9.41 2.24
N VAL A 374 -9.18 -8.42 2.79
CA VAL A 374 -10.63 -8.35 2.87
C VAL A 374 -11.10 -7.14 2.08
N ASN A 375 -11.76 -7.37 0.97
CA ASN A 375 -12.32 -6.34 0.11
C ASN A 375 -13.85 -6.35 0.25
N TRP A 376 -14.37 -5.34 0.93
CA TRP A 376 -15.81 -5.18 1.14
C TRP A 376 -16.48 -4.60 -0.09
N MET A 377 -17.61 -5.17 -0.46
CA MET A 377 -18.48 -4.57 -1.45
C MET A 377 -19.30 -3.44 -0.82
N ASN A 378 -19.61 -2.42 -1.61
CA ASN A 378 -20.42 -1.28 -1.17
C ASN A 378 -21.87 -1.40 -1.57
N LYS A 379 -22.15 -2.16 -2.64
CA LYS A 379 -23.48 -2.34 -3.23
C LYS A 379 -24.14 -3.66 -2.85
N SER A 380 -23.39 -4.58 -2.22
CA SER A 380 -23.89 -5.87 -1.77
C SER A 380 -23.28 -6.25 -0.43
N GLU A 381 -23.96 -7.14 0.29
CA GLU A 381 -23.43 -7.71 1.54
C GLU A 381 -22.48 -8.87 1.24
N GLU A 382 -21.39 -8.56 0.50
CA GLU A 382 -20.39 -9.53 0.09
C GLU A 382 -18.97 -9.03 0.39
N ILE A 383 -18.05 -9.99 0.48
CA ILE A 383 -16.62 -9.76 0.63
C ILE A 383 -15.88 -10.57 -0.43
N ILE A 384 -14.89 -9.96 -1.07
CA ILE A 384 -13.85 -10.70 -1.80
C ILE A 384 -12.65 -10.86 -0.88
N TYR A 385 -12.38 -12.10 -0.51
CA TYR A 385 -11.37 -12.49 0.46
C TYR A 385 -10.19 -13.21 -0.22
N LEU A 386 -8.96 -12.80 0.13
CA LEU A 386 -7.74 -13.45 -0.32
C LEU A 386 -7.30 -14.47 0.73
N SER A 387 -7.24 -15.75 0.37
CA SER A 387 -6.86 -16.85 1.27
C SER A 387 -5.93 -17.85 0.58
N GLU A 388 -5.06 -18.48 1.37
CA GLU A 388 -4.16 -19.56 0.96
C GLU A 388 -4.67 -20.95 1.40
N LYS A 389 -5.92 -21.04 1.82
CA LYS A 389 -6.51 -22.25 2.40
C LYS A 389 -6.45 -23.50 1.51
N ASP A 390 -6.31 -23.31 0.19
CA ASP A 390 -6.19 -24.41 -0.79
C ASP A 390 -4.73 -24.72 -1.15
N GLY A 391 -3.75 -24.15 -0.42
CA GLY A 391 -2.32 -24.28 -0.70
C GLY A 391 -1.80 -23.25 -1.72
N TRP A 392 -2.69 -22.48 -2.35
CA TRP A 392 -2.41 -21.37 -3.25
C TRP A 392 -3.26 -20.17 -2.85
N ARG A 393 -2.73 -18.97 -3.01
CA ARG A 393 -3.49 -17.77 -2.67
C ARG A 393 -4.49 -17.43 -3.77
N HIS A 394 -5.77 -17.53 -3.42
CA HIS A 394 -6.90 -17.31 -4.32
C HIS A 394 -7.90 -16.30 -3.77
N LEU A 395 -8.80 -15.87 -4.64
CA LEU A 395 -9.94 -15.00 -4.33
C LEU A 395 -11.17 -15.87 -4.07
N TYR A 396 -11.89 -15.54 -2.99
CA TYR A 396 -13.14 -16.19 -2.58
C TYR A 396 -14.23 -15.14 -2.41
N LEU A 397 -15.41 -15.42 -2.92
CA LEU A 397 -16.61 -14.63 -2.65
C LEU A 397 -17.26 -15.14 -1.37
N ILE A 398 -17.53 -14.25 -0.44
CA ILE A 398 -18.15 -14.57 0.86
C ILE A 398 -19.45 -13.78 0.98
N ASP A 399 -20.52 -14.46 1.32
CA ASP A 399 -21.80 -13.89 1.72
C ASP A 399 -21.71 -13.44 3.18
N VAL A 400 -21.83 -12.15 3.45
CA VAL A 400 -21.67 -11.59 4.81
C VAL A 400 -22.79 -12.05 5.75
N PRO A 401 -24.07 -12.06 5.36
CA PRO A 401 -25.14 -12.54 6.22
C PRO A 401 -24.93 -13.92 6.79
N THR A 402 -24.47 -14.87 5.98
CA THR A 402 -24.26 -16.26 6.43
C THR A 402 -22.82 -16.57 6.85
N GLY A 403 -21.85 -15.75 6.46
CA GLY A 403 -20.42 -16.01 6.64
C GLY A 403 -19.89 -17.16 5.76
N LYS A 404 -20.67 -17.63 4.79
CA LYS A 404 -20.29 -18.74 3.93
C LYS A 404 -19.56 -18.28 2.68
N ILE A 405 -18.62 -19.09 2.23
CA ILE A 405 -18.03 -18.93 0.90
C ILE A 405 -19.08 -19.32 -0.13
N THR A 406 -19.46 -18.37 -0.98
CA THR A 406 -20.36 -18.60 -2.10
C THR A 406 -19.65 -19.42 -3.19
N ASN A 407 -18.46 -18.98 -3.59
CA ASN A 407 -17.62 -19.69 -4.54
C ASN A 407 -16.17 -19.21 -4.48
N PRO A 408 -15.21 -20.03 -4.94
CA PRO A 408 -13.88 -19.54 -5.30
C PRO A 408 -13.98 -18.75 -6.61
N ILE A 409 -13.50 -17.49 -6.60
CA ILE A 409 -13.43 -16.65 -7.81
C ILE A 409 -12.25 -17.09 -8.69
N THR A 410 -11.14 -17.48 -8.06
CA THR A 410 -9.96 -18.02 -8.75
C THR A 410 -9.57 -19.37 -8.18
N LYS A 411 -9.01 -20.25 -9.02
CA LYS A 411 -8.55 -21.58 -8.65
C LYS A 411 -7.43 -22.06 -9.57
N GLY A 412 -6.59 -22.98 -9.08
CA GLY A 412 -5.52 -23.58 -9.87
C GLY A 412 -4.15 -23.45 -9.22
N LYS A 413 -3.09 -23.84 -9.92
CA LYS A 413 -1.71 -23.82 -9.41
C LYS A 413 -1.03 -22.49 -9.73
N PHE A 414 -1.46 -21.41 -9.11
CA PHE A 414 -0.88 -20.08 -9.25
C PHE A 414 -1.22 -19.21 -8.04
N VAL A 415 -0.54 -18.09 -7.87
CA VAL A 415 -0.71 -17.20 -6.73
C VAL A 415 -1.30 -15.86 -7.18
N VAL A 416 -2.45 -15.48 -6.66
CA VAL A 416 -2.97 -14.12 -6.77
C VAL A 416 -2.11 -13.21 -5.91
N ARG A 417 -1.50 -12.18 -6.52
CA ARG A 417 -0.63 -11.23 -5.82
C ARG A 417 -1.38 -10.02 -5.33
N TYR A 418 -2.23 -9.43 -6.18
CA TYR A 418 -2.93 -8.18 -5.91
C TYR A 418 -4.32 -8.18 -6.51
N VAL A 419 -5.25 -7.52 -5.87
CA VAL A 419 -6.51 -7.06 -6.47
C VAL A 419 -6.29 -5.60 -6.87
N ASP A 420 -6.39 -5.30 -8.15
CA ASP A 420 -6.12 -3.95 -8.67
C ASP A 420 -7.41 -3.13 -8.79
N ARG A 421 -8.51 -3.77 -9.20
CA ARG A 421 -9.80 -3.11 -9.38
C ARG A 421 -10.94 -4.11 -9.16
N ILE A 422 -12.01 -3.63 -8.55
CA ILE A 422 -13.30 -4.33 -8.45
C ILE A 422 -14.36 -3.44 -9.10
N ASP A 423 -15.10 -4.01 -10.03
CA ASP A 423 -16.27 -3.39 -10.65
C ASP A 423 -17.52 -4.14 -10.15
N GLU A 424 -18.20 -3.54 -9.20
CA GLU A 424 -19.36 -4.17 -8.57
C GLU A 424 -20.56 -4.25 -9.51
N ASP A 425 -20.71 -3.28 -10.44
CA ASP A 425 -21.82 -3.25 -11.40
C ASP A 425 -21.69 -4.36 -12.44
N LYS A 426 -20.46 -4.58 -12.93
CA LYS A 426 -20.16 -5.66 -13.87
C LYS A 426 -19.88 -6.98 -13.17
N ARG A 427 -19.78 -6.97 -11.85
CA ARG A 427 -19.35 -8.10 -11.01
C ARG A 427 -18.05 -8.73 -11.52
N GLN A 428 -17.01 -7.89 -11.69
CA GLN A 428 -15.72 -8.26 -12.23
C GLN A 428 -14.57 -7.82 -11.33
N VAL A 429 -13.50 -8.62 -11.31
CA VAL A 429 -12.25 -8.34 -10.59
C VAL A 429 -11.10 -8.30 -11.57
N TRP A 430 -10.28 -7.24 -11.51
CA TRP A 430 -8.96 -7.17 -12.14
C TRP A 430 -7.91 -7.47 -11.09
N PHE A 431 -7.04 -8.39 -11.39
CA PHE A 431 -6.03 -8.85 -10.43
C PHE A 431 -4.73 -9.22 -11.12
N ARG A 432 -3.68 -9.27 -10.32
CA ARG A 432 -2.37 -9.76 -10.75
C ARG A 432 -2.10 -11.11 -10.15
N ALA A 433 -1.51 -12.00 -10.94
CA ALA A 433 -1.09 -13.31 -10.49
C ALA A 433 0.26 -13.73 -11.06
N SER A 434 0.92 -14.63 -10.37
CA SER A 434 2.21 -15.22 -10.73
C SER A 434 2.11 -16.74 -10.81
N GLY A 435 2.90 -17.36 -11.70
CA GLY A 435 2.99 -18.83 -11.80
C GLY A 435 1.90 -19.51 -12.61
N ARG A 436 1.02 -18.76 -13.30
CA ARG A 436 -0.07 -19.34 -14.10
C ARG A 436 0.38 -19.86 -15.47
N ASN A 437 1.42 -19.27 -16.04
CA ASN A 437 1.93 -19.64 -17.36
C ASN A 437 3.02 -20.71 -17.21
N PRO A 438 2.81 -21.96 -17.68
CA PRO A 438 3.69 -23.09 -17.34
C PRO A 438 5.10 -23.01 -17.93
N ASN A 439 5.29 -22.23 -19.00
CA ASN A 439 6.57 -22.11 -19.71
C ASN A 439 7.29 -20.78 -19.44
N GLN A 440 6.96 -20.13 -18.34
CA GLN A 440 7.55 -18.85 -17.94
C GLN A 440 8.07 -18.94 -16.52
N ASP A 441 8.96 -18.02 -16.17
CA ASP A 441 9.38 -17.84 -14.79
C ASP A 441 8.16 -17.60 -13.89
N PRO A 442 7.93 -18.42 -12.86
CA PRO A 442 6.76 -18.32 -11.99
C PRO A 442 6.71 -17.02 -11.17
N TYR A 443 7.78 -16.23 -11.11
CA TYR A 443 7.81 -14.93 -10.47
C TYR A 443 7.29 -13.80 -11.34
N LEU A 444 7.16 -13.99 -12.65
CA LEU A 444 6.60 -12.98 -13.55
C LEU A 444 5.14 -12.74 -13.24
N MET A 445 4.78 -11.46 -13.13
CA MET A 445 3.40 -11.03 -12.86
C MET A 445 2.67 -10.71 -14.15
N HIS A 446 1.50 -11.32 -14.30
CA HIS A 446 0.54 -11.02 -15.35
C HIS A 446 -0.77 -10.50 -14.79
N TYR A 447 -1.49 -9.77 -15.62
CA TYR A 447 -2.78 -9.18 -15.28
C TYR A 447 -3.91 -10.01 -15.87
N TYR A 448 -4.96 -10.13 -15.08
CA TYR A 448 -6.14 -10.92 -15.39
C TYR A 448 -7.40 -10.16 -15.01
N ARG A 449 -8.50 -10.56 -15.64
CA ARG A 449 -9.86 -10.18 -15.27
C ARG A 449 -10.70 -11.45 -15.12
N VAL A 450 -11.60 -11.49 -14.14
CA VAL A 450 -12.50 -12.61 -13.89
C VAL A 450 -13.83 -12.10 -13.35
N ASN A 451 -14.93 -12.79 -13.62
CA ASN A 451 -16.21 -12.49 -12.99
C ASN A 451 -16.25 -13.01 -11.55
N PHE A 452 -17.13 -12.46 -10.69
CA PHE A 452 -17.26 -12.85 -9.29
C PHE A 452 -17.61 -14.34 -9.11
N ASP A 453 -18.32 -14.94 -10.06
CA ASP A 453 -18.65 -16.38 -10.07
C ASP A 453 -17.49 -17.29 -10.53
N GLY A 454 -16.34 -16.69 -10.85
CA GLY A 454 -15.16 -17.39 -11.36
C GLY A 454 -15.16 -17.68 -12.85
N SER A 455 -16.21 -17.33 -13.57
CA SER A 455 -16.31 -17.45 -15.03
C SER A 455 -15.54 -16.34 -15.75
N GLY A 456 -15.30 -16.49 -17.04
CA GLY A 456 -14.77 -15.44 -17.90
C GLY A 456 -13.33 -15.01 -17.57
N LEU A 457 -12.51 -15.90 -16.98
CA LEU A 457 -11.10 -15.59 -16.68
C LEU A 457 -10.35 -15.26 -17.97
N THR A 458 -9.93 -14.02 -18.08
CA THR A 458 -9.25 -13.45 -19.24
C THR A 458 -7.84 -12.99 -18.85
N THR A 459 -6.85 -13.39 -19.67
CA THR A 459 -5.47 -12.89 -19.56
C THR A 459 -5.37 -11.53 -20.27
N LEU A 460 -4.92 -10.49 -19.58
CA LEU A 460 -4.83 -9.14 -20.10
C LEU A 460 -3.42 -8.78 -20.61
N THR A 461 -2.38 -9.49 -20.16
CA THR A 461 -1.00 -9.27 -20.60
C THR A 461 -0.41 -10.56 -21.10
N GLN A 462 0.35 -10.47 -22.19
CA GLN A 462 1.03 -11.58 -22.84
C GLN A 462 2.53 -11.29 -22.94
N GLY A 463 3.31 -12.30 -23.26
CA GLY A 463 4.76 -12.16 -23.38
C GLY A 463 5.52 -12.59 -22.12
N ASN A 464 6.81 -12.84 -22.31
CA ASN A 464 7.71 -13.28 -21.24
C ASN A 464 8.36 -12.07 -20.59
N GLY A 465 7.70 -11.50 -19.58
CA GLY A 465 8.18 -10.29 -18.88
C GLY A 465 7.34 -9.96 -17.66
N TRP A 466 7.84 -9.01 -16.88
CA TRP A 466 7.10 -8.42 -15.78
C TRP A 466 6.27 -7.23 -16.32
N HIS A 467 4.99 -7.23 -16.03
CA HIS A 467 4.05 -6.26 -16.59
C HIS A 467 3.57 -5.27 -15.53
N LYS A 468 3.36 -4.03 -15.95
CA LYS A 468 2.67 -2.99 -15.17
C LYS A 468 1.57 -2.38 -16.03
N ILE A 469 0.35 -2.35 -15.49
CA ILE A 469 -0.81 -1.68 -16.10
C ILE A 469 -1.14 -0.42 -15.30
N VAL A 470 -1.61 0.60 -15.99
CA VAL A 470 -2.25 1.79 -15.43
C VAL A 470 -3.68 1.80 -15.99
N TYR A 471 -4.69 1.91 -15.10
CA TYR A 471 -6.11 1.91 -15.42
C TYR A 471 -6.63 3.33 -15.57
#